data_9d26f12f6cc804f83f5a380b27ed79d1
#
_entry.id   9d26f12f6cc804f83f5a380b27ed79d1
#
_cell.length_a   1.000
_cell.length_b   1.000
_cell.length_c   1.000
_cell.angle_alpha   90.00
_cell.angle_beta   90.00
_cell.angle_gamma   90.00
#
_symmetry.space_group_name_H-M   'P 1'
#
loop_
_entity.id
_entity.type
_entity.pdbx_description
1 polymer ?
#
loop_
_entity_poly.entity_id
_entity_poly.type
_entity_poly.pdbx_seq_one_letter_code
_entity_poly.pdbx_strand_id
1 'polypeptide(L)'
;MKTHQALSRKNFWIIAVNSTSAFVLASLLVFYINLFLNIFAARMFRIPVSFDWNQVYYHIEDYQWTHDMVTTIFSFGPLMAFFLGIVTLGVFYATKEENSRLQIFFIWFSLIALNSFFGNLLVGNLFTRGMGYVFQWMFLSDTVRLMIALIGFFGLLVTAFIIRKPILFSANSYFGQLSEKNFPFYFTSQIIVPFLIGSFLSIVYFLPRILFQERYAWISMAVLLFIVFKNSDDSEVIYFESEDPPEIRFSKPLFFAAILIYFGLRISLNSPVDFF
;
A
#
# COMPACT_ATOMS: atom_id res chain seq x y z
N MET A 1 -1.50 -1.26 -37.54
CA MET A 1 -2.07 0.09 -37.36
C MET A 1 -2.76 0.30 -35.99
N LYS A 2 -3.27 -0.73 -35.31
CA LYS A 2 -3.95 -0.61 -33.99
C LYS A 2 -3.03 -0.31 -32.78
N THR A 3 -1.75 -0.66 -32.81
CA THR A 3 -0.78 -0.43 -31.72
C THR A 3 -0.45 1.04 -31.49
N HIS A 4 -0.47 1.89 -32.53
CA HIS A 4 -0.19 3.33 -32.37
C HIS A 4 -1.28 4.10 -31.62
N GLN A 5 -2.54 3.65 -31.68
CA GLN A 5 -3.63 4.29 -30.92
C GLN A 5 -3.53 3.98 -29.41
N ALA A 6 -2.98 2.84 -29.01
CA ALA A 6 -2.82 2.47 -27.60
C ALA A 6 -1.80 3.37 -26.87
N LEU A 7 -0.73 3.79 -27.57
CA LEU A 7 0.36 4.63 -27.02
C LEU A 7 0.09 6.15 -27.13
N SER A 8 -1.16 6.58 -27.08
CA SER A 8 -1.49 8.01 -27.17
C SER A 8 -1.32 8.72 -25.82
N ARG A 9 -1.03 10.04 -25.87
CA ARG A 9 -0.95 10.90 -24.67
C ARG A 9 -2.27 10.86 -23.85
N LYS A 10 -3.41 10.77 -24.50
CA LYS A 10 -4.72 10.64 -23.85
C LYS A 10 -4.79 9.34 -23.03
N ASN A 11 -4.40 8.22 -23.62
CA ASN A 11 -4.42 6.92 -22.97
C ASN A 11 -3.43 6.85 -21.81
N PHE A 12 -2.25 7.46 -21.94
CA PHE A 12 -1.29 7.62 -20.85
C PHE A 12 -1.95 8.22 -19.60
N TRP A 13 -2.62 9.35 -19.76
CA TRP A 13 -3.26 10.01 -18.63
C TRP A 13 -4.48 9.28 -18.08
N ILE A 14 -5.24 8.57 -18.92
CA ILE A 14 -6.35 7.72 -18.44
C ILE A 14 -5.81 6.59 -17.55
N ILE A 15 -4.75 5.91 -17.98
CA ILE A 15 -4.10 4.85 -17.18
C ILE A 15 -3.55 5.46 -15.88
N ALA A 16 -2.81 6.56 -15.97
CA ALA A 16 -2.21 7.21 -14.82
C ALA A 16 -3.25 7.66 -13.78
N VAL A 17 -4.37 8.26 -14.19
CA VAL A 17 -5.43 8.69 -13.28
C VAL A 17 -6.14 7.49 -12.64
N ASN A 18 -6.45 6.44 -13.41
CA ASN A 18 -7.04 5.22 -12.86
C ASN A 18 -6.14 4.60 -11.79
N SER A 19 -4.86 4.47 -12.09
CA SER A 19 -3.89 3.87 -11.17
C SER A 19 -3.61 4.77 -9.96
N THR A 20 -3.54 6.10 -10.14
CA THR A 20 -3.42 7.04 -9.01
C THR A 20 -4.62 6.95 -8.07
N SER A 21 -5.83 6.86 -8.62
CA SER A 21 -7.04 6.67 -7.83
C SER A 21 -7.01 5.37 -7.02
N ALA A 22 -6.52 4.29 -7.63
CA ALA A 22 -6.33 3.00 -6.98
C ALA A 22 -5.28 3.08 -5.87
N PHE A 23 -4.13 3.75 -6.14
CA PHE A 23 -3.07 3.95 -5.15
C PHE A 23 -3.56 4.72 -3.92
N VAL A 24 -4.21 5.89 -4.13
CA VAL A 24 -4.71 6.74 -3.04
C VAL A 24 -5.75 5.99 -2.21
N LEU A 25 -6.70 5.32 -2.88
CA LEU A 25 -7.72 4.52 -2.22
C LEU A 25 -7.09 3.39 -1.38
N ALA A 26 -6.16 2.64 -1.95
CA ALA A 26 -5.47 1.56 -1.27
C ALA A 26 -4.64 2.07 -0.08
N SER A 27 -3.93 3.19 -0.24
CA SER A 27 -3.12 3.80 0.83
C SER A 27 -3.97 4.20 2.02
N LEU A 28 -5.07 4.90 1.78
CA LEU A 28 -5.97 5.33 2.84
C LEU A 28 -6.67 4.12 3.50
N LEU A 29 -7.09 3.13 2.73
CA LEU A 29 -7.72 1.93 3.29
C LEU A 29 -6.74 1.15 4.17
N VAL A 30 -5.52 0.90 3.73
CA VAL A 30 -4.51 0.21 4.55
C VAL A 30 -4.21 1.01 5.82
N PHE A 31 -4.06 2.33 5.72
CA PHE A 31 -3.83 3.20 6.87
C PHE A 31 -4.98 3.12 7.88
N TYR A 32 -6.23 3.30 7.44
CA TYR A 32 -7.38 3.28 8.34
C TYR A 32 -7.70 1.89 8.90
N ILE A 33 -7.47 0.83 8.13
CA ILE A 33 -7.57 -0.54 8.65
C ILE A 33 -6.58 -0.73 9.81
N ASN A 34 -5.31 -0.32 9.66
CA ASN A 34 -4.34 -0.37 10.75
C ASN A 34 -4.78 0.45 11.96
N LEU A 35 -5.27 1.67 11.74
CA LEU A 35 -5.74 2.57 12.79
C LEU A 35 -6.91 1.96 13.55
N PHE A 36 -7.95 1.49 12.87
CA PHE A 36 -9.12 0.86 13.51
C PHE A 36 -8.78 -0.43 14.23
N LEU A 37 -7.86 -1.22 13.71
CA LEU A 37 -7.42 -2.45 14.38
C LEU A 37 -6.65 -2.14 15.68
N ASN A 38 -5.84 -1.09 15.70
CA ASN A 38 -5.18 -0.62 16.93
C ASN A 38 -6.20 -0.11 17.95
N ILE A 39 -7.25 0.62 17.51
CA ILE A 39 -8.36 1.04 18.38
C ILE A 39 -9.09 -0.19 18.93
N PHE A 40 -9.42 -1.16 18.08
CA PHE A 40 -10.08 -2.38 18.49
C PHE A 40 -9.26 -3.16 19.53
N ALA A 41 -7.95 -3.31 19.29
CA ALA A 41 -7.03 -3.95 20.23
C ALA A 41 -6.97 -3.20 21.58
N ALA A 42 -6.91 -1.87 21.58
CA ALA A 42 -6.93 -1.06 22.80
C ALA A 42 -8.23 -1.25 23.60
N ARG A 43 -9.36 -1.35 22.90
CA ARG A 43 -10.66 -1.59 23.54
C ARG A 43 -10.76 -2.96 24.22
N MET A 44 -10.05 -3.99 23.72
CA MET A 44 -9.98 -5.29 24.42
C MET A 44 -9.39 -5.15 25.83
N PHE A 45 -8.50 -4.19 26.03
CA PHE A 45 -7.91 -3.85 27.33
C PHE A 45 -8.67 -2.74 28.08
N ARG A 46 -9.84 -2.30 27.57
CA ARG A 46 -10.66 -1.22 28.13
C ARG A 46 -9.94 0.12 28.23
N ILE A 47 -8.97 0.36 27.34
CA ILE A 47 -8.27 1.64 27.25
C ILE A 47 -9.20 2.63 26.52
N PRO A 48 -9.54 3.78 27.11
CA PRO A 48 -10.23 4.86 26.43
C PRO A 48 -9.33 5.41 25.33
N VAL A 49 -9.87 5.58 24.14
CA VAL A 49 -9.12 6.10 22.99
C VAL A 49 -9.89 7.19 22.28
N SER A 50 -9.18 8.17 21.77
CA SER A 50 -9.68 9.07 20.74
C SER A 50 -8.82 8.96 19.50
N PHE A 51 -9.37 9.26 18.35
CA PHE A 51 -8.60 9.25 17.11
C PHE A 51 -9.02 10.38 16.19
N ASP A 52 -8.09 10.84 15.40
CA ASP A 52 -8.33 11.81 14.35
C ASP A 52 -7.90 11.23 12.98
N TRP A 53 -7.87 12.07 11.96
CA TRP A 53 -7.48 11.68 10.61
C TRP A 53 -6.04 11.17 10.49
N ASN A 54 -5.20 11.33 11.53
CA ASN A 54 -3.78 11.05 11.49
C ASN A 54 -3.35 9.96 12.47
N GLN A 55 -3.90 9.92 13.70
CA GLN A 55 -3.40 9.02 14.74
C GLN A 55 -4.45 8.65 15.78
N VAL A 56 -4.10 7.64 16.59
CA VAL A 56 -4.84 7.23 17.79
C VAL A 56 -4.17 7.84 19.01
N TYR A 57 -4.98 8.37 19.91
CA TYR A 57 -4.57 8.87 21.23
C TYR A 57 -5.08 7.91 22.28
N TYR A 58 -4.16 7.34 23.06
CA TYR A 58 -4.49 6.44 24.16
C TYR A 58 -4.55 7.22 25.45
N HIS A 59 -5.71 7.23 26.11
CA HIS A 59 -5.93 7.93 27.38
C HIS A 59 -5.60 7.01 28.55
N ILE A 60 -4.31 6.75 28.70
CA ILE A 60 -3.74 5.88 29.73
C ILE A 60 -2.39 6.47 30.18
N GLU A 61 -2.11 6.40 31.47
CA GLU A 61 -0.84 6.85 32.03
C GLU A 61 0.31 5.92 31.70
N ASP A 62 1.53 6.44 31.53
CA ASP A 62 2.69 5.68 31.09
C ASP A 62 2.99 4.45 31.94
N TYR A 63 2.77 4.52 33.28
CA TYR A 63 3.01 3.42 34.20
C TYR A 63 1.95 2.32 34.15
N GLN A 64 0.81 2.55 33.51
CA GLN A 64 -0.28 1.56 33.40
C GLN A 64 -0.11 0.65 32.18
N TRP A 65 0.78 0.98 31.24
CA TRP A 65 1.07 0.12 30.13
C TRP A 65 1.64 -1.22 30.61
N THR A 66 1.06 -2.30 30.10
CA THR A 66 1.55 -3.66 30.36
C THR A 66 2.18 -4.26 29.10
N HIS A 67 2.98 -5.29 29.27
CA HIS A 67 3.57 -6.04 28.17
C HIS A 67 2.50 -6.49 27.16
N ASP A 68 1.41 -7.06 27.63
CA ASP A 68 0.34 -7.60 26.77
C ASP A 68 -0.40 -6.50 26.01
N MET A 69 -0.62 -5.34 26.63
CA MET A 69 -1.22 -4.17 25.96
C MET A 69 -0.35 -3.71 24.80
N VAL A 70 0.93 -3.46 25.05
CA VAL A 70 1.84 -2.94 24.02
C VAL A 70 2.02 -3.95 22.89
N THR A 71 2.26 -5.21 23.23
CA THR A 71 2.49 -6.25 22.23
C THR A 71 1.25 -6.48 21.36
N THR A 72 0.05 -6.49 21.93
CA THR A 72 -1.18 -6.69 21.17
C THR A 72 -1.52 -5.47 20.33
N ILE A 73 -1.58 -4.27 20.93
CA ILE A 73 -2.05 -3.06 20.24
C ILE A 73 -1.15 -2.70 19.06
N PHE A 74 0.18 -2.73 19.23
CA PHE A 74 1.11 -2.30 18.19
C PHE A 74 1.46 -3.38 17.17
N SER A 75 1.12 -4.66 17.41
CA SER A 75 1.30 -5.74 16.44
C SER A 75 0.06 -6.01 15.59
N PHE A 76 -1.14 -5.78 16.12
CA PHE A 76 -2.39 -6.25 15.51
C PHE A 76 -2.64 -5.62 14.13
N GLY A 77 -2.51 -4.30 14.02
CA GLY A 77 -2.65 -3.59 12.74
C GLY A 77 -1.68 -4.10 11.67
N PRO A 78 -0.36 -4.06 11.90
CA PRO A 78 0.63 -4.55 10.92
C PRO A 78 0.46 -6.02 10.54
N LEU A 79 0.15 -6.92 11.48
CA LEU A 79 -0.08 -8.35 11.19
C LEU A 79 -1.30 -8.54 10.28
N MET A 80 -2.38 -7.82 10.55
CA MET A 80 -3.57 -7.87 9.71
C MET A 80 -3.31 -7.26 8.33
N ALA A 81 -2.52 -6.19 8.24
CA ALA A 81 -2.09 -5.65 6.94
C ALA A 81 -1.34 -6.70 6.12
N PHE A 82 -0.41 -7.45 6.74
CA PHE A 82 0.28 -8.56 6.09
C PHE A 82 -0.69 -9.62 5.57
N PHE A 83 -1.62 -10.07 6.41
CA PHE A 83 -2.63 -11.06 6.02
C PHE A 83 -3.51 -10.56 4.87
N LEU A 84 -4.02 -9.34 4.96
CA LEU A 84 -4.84 -8.73 3.91
C LEU A 84 -4.05 -8.51 2.62
N GLY A 85 -2.77 -8.18 2.71
CA GLY A 85 -1.88 -8.07 1.56
C GLY A 85 -1.75 -9.39 0.79
N ILE A 86 -1.61 -10.51 1.50
CA ILE A 86 -1.57 -11.85 0.90
C ILE A 86 -2.94 -12.24 0.32
N VAL A 87 -4.02 -12.00 1.05
CA VAL A 87 -5.39 -12.33 0.59
C VAL A 87 -5.71 -11.56 -0.69
N THR A 88 -5.45 -10.25 -0.73
CA THR A 88 -5.72 -9.43 -1.93
C THR A 88 -4.86 -9.84 -3.12
N LEU A 89 -3.61 -10.27 -2.88
CA LEU A 89 -2.78 -10.86 -3.91
C LEU A 89 -3.37 -12.17 -4.44
N GLY A 90 -3.91 -13.01 -3.56
CA GLY A 90 -4.64 -14.23 -3.93
C GLY A 90 -5.89 -13.92 -4.78
N VAL A 91 -6.66 -12.89 -4.40
CA VAL A 91 -7.81 -12.42 -5.18
C VAL A 91 -7.37 -11.94 -6.58
N PHE A 92 -6.25 -11.21 -6.67
CA PHE A 92 -5.70 -10.82 -7.96
C PHE A 92 -5.43 -12.04 -8.85
N TYR A 93 -4.76 -13.08 -8.32
CA TYR A 93 -4.48 -14.28 -9.10
C TYR A 93 -5.72 -15.08 -9.49
N ALA A 94 -6.76 -15.08 -8.65
CA ALA A 94 -8.04 -15.71 -8.95
C ALA A 94 -8.81 -14.99 -10.08
N THR A 95 -8.63 -13.67 -10.19
CA THR A 95 -9.34 -12.82 -11.17
C THR A 95 -8.46 -12.33 -12.32
N LYS A 96 -7.24 -12.87 -12.49
CA LYS A 96 -6.24 -12.36 -13.44
C LYS A 96 -6.69 -12.43 -14.91
N GLU A 97 -7.58 -13.36 -15.26
CA GLU A 97 -8.10 -13.54 -16.61
C GLU A 97 -9.28 -12.61 -16.91
N GLU A 98 -9.93 -12.10 -15.86
CA GLU A 98 -10.96 -11.09 -15.99
C GLU A 98 -10.30 -9.75 -16.31
N ASN A 99 -10.66 -9.09 -17.42
CA ASN A 99 -10.18 -7.73 -17.76
C ASN A 99 -10.76 -6.68 -16.78
N SER A 100 -10.52 -6.88 -15.49
CA SER A 100 -11.10 -6.09 -14.42
C SER A 100 -10.21 -4.90 -14.07
N ARG A 101 -10.80 -3.70 -14.08
CA ARG A 101 -10.14 -2.47 -13.62
C ARG A 101 -9.82 -2.48 -12.14
N LEU A 102 -10.39 -3.40 -11.38
CA LEU A 102 -10.09 -3.60 -9.96
C LEU A 102 -8.74 -4.28 -9.74
N GLN A 103 -8.17 -4.95 -10.76
CA GLN A 103 -6.86 -5.60 -10.64
C GLN A 103 -5.78 -4.64 -10.17
N ILE A 104 -5.77 -3.40 -10.71
CA ILE A 104 -4.77 -2.40 -10.28
C ILE A 104 -4.96 -1.98 -8.83
N PHE A 105 -6.20 -1.94 -8.33
CA PHE A 105 -6.46 -1.69 -6.93
C PHE A 105 -5.94 -2.84 -6.05
N PHE A 106 -6.14 -4.09 -6.42
CA PHE A 106 -5.61 -5.24 -5.67
C PHE A 106 -4.08 -5.26 -5.63
N ILE A 107 -3.43 -4.88 -6.74
CA ILE A 107 -1.96 -4.76 -6.79
C ILE A 107 -1.48 -3.67 -5.82
N TRP A 108 -2.04 -2.47 -5.89
CA TRP A 108 -1.64 -1.38 -5.00
C TRP A 108 -1.94 -1.70 -3.54
N PHE A 109 -3.11 -2.29 -3.26
CA PHE A 109 -3.47 -2.67 -1.89
C PHE A 109 -2.49 -3.71 -1.33
N SER A 110 -2.20 -4.79 -2.07
CA SER A 110 -1.25 -5.81 -1.66
C SER A 110 0.14 -5.24 -1.45
N LEU A 111 0.61 -4.42 -2.38
CA LEU A 111 1.92 -3.79 -2.33
C LEU A 111 2.08 -2.88 -1.11
N ILE A 112 1.09 -2.01 -0.87
CA ILE A 112 1.09 -1.07 0.26
C ILE A 112 0.95 -1.82 1.59
N ALA A 113 0.09 -2.82 1.67
CA ALA A 113 -0.12 -3.61 2.87
C ALA A 113 1.12 -4.42 3.26
N LEU A 114 1.77 -5.09 2.30
CA LEU A 114 3.02 -5.82 2.52
C LEU A 114 4.18 -4.85 2.86
N ASN A 115 4.27 -3.70 2.16
CA ASN A 115 5.24 -2.67 2.50
C ASN A 115 4.99 -2.08 3.91
N SER A 116 3.75 -1.92 4.32
CA SER A 116 3.40 -1.47 5.67
C SER A 116 3.90 -2.46 6.73
N PHE A 117 3.71 -3.75 6.54
CA PHE A 117 4.19 -4.77 7.48
C PHE A 117 5.72 -4.88 7.53
N PHE A 118 6.35 -5.15 6.40
CA PHE A 118 7.81 -5.33 6.35
C PHE A 118 8.57 -4.03 6.62
N GLY A 119 8.03 -2.89 6.18
CA GLY A 119 8.54 -1.57 6.51
C GLY A 119 8.49 -1.28 8.01
N ASN A 120 7.41 -1.66 8.70
CA ASN A 120 7.32 -1.55 10.15
C ASN A 120 8.32 -2.48 10.87
N LEU A 121 8.58 -3.69 10.37
CA LEU A 121 9.63 -4.55 10.90
C LEU A 121 11.01 -3.90 10.75
N LEU A 122 11.31 -3.32 9.61
CA LEU A 122 12.60 -2.68 9.33
C LEU A 122 12.73 -1.37 10.12
N VAL A 123 11.90 -0.39 9.80
CA VAL A 123 11.98 0.97 10.34
C VAL A 123 11.59 1.01 11.81
N GLY A 124 10.59 0.23 12.20
CA GLY A 124 10.14 0.14 13.59
C GLY A 124 11.26 -0.31 14.53
N ASN A 125 12.03 -1.35 14.15
CA ASN A 125 13.14 -1.83 14.96
C ASN A 125 14.34 -0.89 14.98
N LEU A 126 14.66 -0.26 13.85
CA LEU A 126 15.79 0.68 13.78
C LEU A 126 15.56 1.95 14.60
N PHE A 127 14.31 2.43 14.67
CA PHE A 127 13.97 3.71 15.29
C PHE A 127 13.08 3.58 16.53
N THR A 128 12.76 2.37 16.95
CA THR A 128 11.86 2.08 18.09
C THR A 128 10.52 2.80 17.95
N ARG A 129 9.79 2.49 16.87
CA ARG A 129 8.47 3.06 16.55
C ARG A 129 7.52 1.96 16.05
N GLY A 130 6.21 2.15 16.20
CA GLY A 130 5.22 1.17 15.75
C GLY A 130 5.49 -0.23 16.30
N MET A 131 5.70 -1.23 15.43
CA MET A 131 6.08 -2.59 15.85
C MET A 131 7.41 -2.65 16.62
N GLY A 132 8.28 -1.66 16.52
CA GLY A 132 9.52 -1.62 17.31
C GLY A 132 9.27 -1.57 18.81
N TYR A 133 8.16 -0.97 19.25
CA TYR A 133 7.74 -1.01 20.66
C TYR A 133 7.46 -2.42 21.13
N VAL A 134 6.84 -3.27 20.30
CA VAL A 134 6.56 -4.68 20.62
C VAL A 134 7.86 -5.38 21.01
N PHE A 135 8.88 -5.29 20.20
CA PHE A 135 10.17 -5.96 20.42
C PHE A 135 10.98 -5.34 21.55
N GLN A 136 10.79 -4.05 21.81
CA GLN A 136 11.36 -3.39 22.99
C GLN A 136 10.73 -3.92 24.29
N TRP A 137 9.42 -4.03 24.32
CA TRP A 137 8.67 -4.54 25.48
C TRP A 137 8.83 -6.06 25.68
N MET A 138 9.25 -6.79 24.65
CA MET A 138 9.71 -8.18 24.76
C MET A 138 11.13 -8.29 25.34
N PHE A 139 11.78 -7.17 25.67
CA PHE A 139 13.14 -7.11 26.21
C PHE A 139 14.17 -7.81 25.31
N LEU A 140 13.98 -7.80 24.00
CA LEU A 140 14.90 -8.40 23.05
C LEU A 140 16.19 -7.57 22.98
N SER A 141 17.33 -8.28 22.89
CA SER A 141 18.63 -7.63 22.69
C SER A 141 18.68 -6.86 21.35
N ASP A 142 19.54 -5.85 21.28
CA ASP A 142 19.70 -5.06 20.04
C ASP A 142 20.08 -5.92 18.84
N THR A 143 20.87 -6.99 19.07
CA THR A 143 21.22 -7.95 18.01
C THR A 143 19.99 -8.65 17.46
N VAL A 144 19.07 -9.12 18.32
CA VAL A 144 17.83 -9.78 17.87
C VAL A 144 16.93 -8.78 17.14
N ARG A 145 16.81 -7.55 17.64
CA ARG A 145 16.05 -6.48 16.98
C ARG A 145 16.60 -6.15 15.60
N LEU A 146 17.94 -6.14 15.44
CA LEU A 146 18.60 -5.97 14.15
C LEU A 146 18.28 -7.15 13.20
N MET A 147 18.30 -8.39 13.70
CA MET A 147 17.88 -9.56 12.90
C MET A 147 16.45 -9.44 12.40
N ILE A 148 15.52 -8.98 13.24
CA ILE A 148 14.13 -8.74 12.85
C ILE A 148 14.04 -7.62 11.80
N ALA A 149 14.83 -6.56 11.94
CA ALA A 149 14.90 -5.51 10.92
C ALA A 149 15.42 -6.05 9.57
N LEU A 150 16.40 -6.96 9.59
CA LEU A 150 16.88 -7.65 8.37
C LEU A 150 15.80 -8.55 7.77
N ILE A 151 15.00 -9.24 8.57
CA ILE A 151 13.82 -9.99 8.06
C ILE A 151 12.85 -9.03 7.36
N GLY A 152 12.60 -7.84 7.93
CA GLY A 152 11.82 -6.80 7.29
C GLY A 152 12.40 -6.38 5.94
N PHE A 153 13.70 -6.13 5.88
CA PHE A 153 14.41 -5.77 4.64
C PHE A 153 14.29 -6.87 3.57
N PHE A 154 14.60 -8.10 3.90
CA PHE A 154 14.47 -9.22 2.97
C PHE A 154 13.00 -9.47 2.57
N GLY A 155 12.05 -9.25 3.48
CA GLY A 155 10.62 -9.31 3.18
C GLY A 155 10.20 -8.28 2.13
N LEU A 156 10.74 -7.06 2.16
CA LEU A 156 10.54 -6.05 1.11
C LEU A 156 11.11 -6.51 -0.23
N LEU A 157 12.31 -7.11 -0.25
CA LEU A 157 12.90 -7.66 -1.48
C LEU A 157 12.03 -8.78 -2.06
N VAL A 158 11.61 -9.72 -1.24
CA VAL A 158 10.71 -10.83 -1.65
C VAL A 158 9.39 -10.27 -2.18
N THR A 159 8.82 -9.25 -1.54
CA THR A 159 7.62 -8.55 -2.01
C THR A 159 7.82 -7.99 -3.41
N ALA A 160 8.98 -7.37 -3.70
CA ALA A 160 9.29 -6.84 -5.02
C ALA A 160 9.29 -7.95 -6.10
N PHE A 161 9.87 -9.11 -5.80
CA PHE A 161 9.89 -10.24 -6.73
C PHE A 161 8.50 -10.85 -6.94
N ILE A 162 7.70 -10.98 -5.89
CA ILE A 162 6.35 -11.54 -5.97
C ILE A 162 5.42 -10.63 -6.76
N ILE A 163 5.43 -9.32 -6.49
CA ILE A 163 4.50 -8.37 -7.08
C ILE A 163 4.81 -8.04 -8.55
N ARG A 164 6.02 -8.36 -9.02
CA ARG A 164 6.44 -8.16 -10.41
C ARG A 164 5.47 -8.79 -11.40
N LYS A 165 5.16 -10.09 -11.23
CA LYS A 165 4.25 -10.80 -12.13
C LYS A 165 2.84 -10.19 -12.16
N PRO A 166 2.17 -9.94 -11.03
CA PRO A 166 0.91 -9.20 -11.00
C PRO A 166 0.94 -7.88 -11.76
N ILE A 167 1.99 -7.07 -11.58
CA ILE A 167 2.14 -5.80 -12.32
C ILE A 167 2.17 -6.07 -13.83
N LEU A 168 3.00 -7.00 -14.29
CA LEU A 168 3.09 -7.32 -15.72
C LEU A 168 1.77 -7.86 -16.26
N PHE A 169 1.09 -8.75 -15.54
CA PHE A 169 -0.19 -9.32 -15.97
C PHE A 169 -1.32 -8.28 -16.01
N SER A 170 -1.30 -7.26 -15.15
CA SER A 170 -2.35 -6.22 -15.20
C SER A 170 -2.31 -5.35 -16.45
N ALA A 171 -1.26 -5.48 -17.28
CA ALA A 171 -1.20 -4.88 -18.61
C ALA A 171 -2.28 -5.43 -19.57
N ASN A 172 -2.83 -6.62 -19.28
CA ASN A 172 -3.95 -7.20 -20.05
C ASN A 172 -5.17 -6.28 -20.12
N SER A 173 -5.36 -5.44 -19.10
CA SER A 173 -6.45 -4.44 -19.07
C SER A 173 -6.32 -3.33 -20.12
N TYR A 174 -5.15 -3.19 -20.74
CA TYR A 174 -4.86 -2.08 -21.66
C TYR A 174 -4.22 -2.52 -22.99
N PHE A 175 -3.52 -3.64 -23.00
CA PHE A 175 -2.74 -4.10 -24.15
C PHE A 175 -3.01 -5.58 -24.43
N GLY A 176 -3.11 -5.97 -25.70
CA GLY A 176 -3.16 -7.38 -26.11
C GLY A 176 -1.81 -8.11 -26.00
N GLN A 177 -0.71 -7.33 -25.94
CA GLN A 177 0.63 -7.85 -25.68
C GLN A 177 1.47 -6.80 -24.98
N LEU A 178 2.32 -7.23 -24.07
CA LEU A 178 3.35 -6.40 -23.46
C LEU A 178 4.71 -6.77 -24.05
N SER A 179 5.37 -5.80 -24.68
CA SER A 179 6.66 -5.95 -25.36
C SER A 179 7.62 -4.86 -24.89
N GLU A 180 8.91 -4.98 -25.13
CA GLU A 180 9.92 -3.96 -24.82
C GLU A 180 9.53 -2.56 -25.31
N LYS A 181 8.83 -2.47 -26.44
CA LYS A 181 8.42 -1.20 -27.03
C LYS A 181 7.33 -0.47 -26.27
N ASN A 182 6.37 -1.17 -25.68
CA ASN A 182 5.25 -0.56 -24.94
C ASN A 182 5.40 -0.66 -23.42
N PHE A 183 6.35 -1.45 -22.92
CA PHE A 183 6.64 -1.61 -21.49
C PHE A 183 6.98 -0.27 -20.80
N PRO A 184 7.90 0.58 -21.31
CA PRO A 184 8.19 1.86 -20.65
C PRO A 184 6.96 2.77 -20.52
N PHE A 185 6.13 2.82 -21.58
CA PHE A 185 4.88 3.59 -21.55
C PHE A 185 3.93 3.05 -20.49
N TYR A 186 3.72 1.73 -20.46
CA TYR A 186 2.87 1.06 -19.49
C TYR A 186 3.38 1.27 -18.07
N PHE A 187 4.63 0.94 -17.79
CA PHE A 187 5.19 1.00 -16.45
C PHE A 187 5.21 2.44 -15.91
N THR A 188 5.53 3.41 -16.76
CA THR A 188 5.51 4.82 -16.36
C THR A 188 4.09 5.30 -16.06
N SER A 189 3.11 5.00 -16.92
CA SER A 189 1.72 5.44 -16.72
C SER A 189 0.99 4.70 -15.61
N GLN A 190 1.30 3.40 -15.39
CA GLN A 190 0.59 2.54 -14.46
C GLN A 190 1.22 2.52 -13.07
N ILE A 191 2.53 2.73 -12.95
CA ILE A 191 3.27 2.54 -11.70
C ILE A 191 4.00 3.83 -11.27
N ILE A 192 4.92 4.36 -12.08
CA ILE A 192 5.79 5.47 -11.67
C ILE A 192 4.98 6.74 -11.40
N VAL A 193 4.22 7.20 -12.40
CA VAL A 193 3.43 8.45 -12.27
C VAL A 193 2.38 8.34 -11.16
N PRO A 194 1.60 7.24 -11.06
CA PRO A 194 0.69 7.04 -9.94
C PRO A 194 1.36 7.01 -8.56
N PHE A 195 2.52 6.38 -8.44
CA PHE A 195 3.28 6.41 -7.20
C PHE A 195 3.68 7.84 -6.81
N LEU A 196 4.23 8.62 -7.75
CA LEU A 196 4.65 10.00 -7.47
C LEU A 196 3.47 10.91 -7.11
N ILE A 197 2.41 10.90 -7.92
CA ILE A 197 1.22 11.74 -7.69
C ILE A 197 0.48 11.25 -6.43
N GLY A 198 0.30 9.94 -6.28
CA GLY A 198 -0.38 9.37 -5.13
C GLY A 198 0.36 9.61 -3.82
N SER A 199 1.69 9.49 -3.80
CA SER A 199 2.53 9.85 -2.64
C SER A 199 2.42 11.33 -2.31
N PHE A 200 2.44 12.20 -3.31
CA PHE A 200 2.23 13.63 -3.11
C PHE A 200 0.84 13.92 -2.50
N LEU A 201 -0.21 13.31 -3.02
CA LEU A 201 -1.56 13.43 -2.46
C LEU A 201 -1.64 12.89 -1.03
N SER A 202 -0.96 11.79 -0.73
CA SER A 202 -0.86 11.25 0.63
C SER A 202 -0.12 12.21 1.58
N ILE A 203 0.98 12.85 1.12
CA ILE A 203 1.66 13.88 1.88
C ILE A 203 0.71 15.04 2.20
N VAL A 204 -0.02 15.54 1.20
CA VAL A 204 -1.00 16.62 1.39
C VAL A 204 -2.10 16.21 2.36
N TYR A 205 -2.56 14.96 2.28
CA TYR A 205 -3.57 14.42 3.20
C TYR A 205 -3.11 14.46 4.65
N PHE A 206 -1.87 14.05 4.94
CA PHE A 206 -1.32 13.98 6.29
C PHE A 206 -0.73 15.30 6.82
N LEU A 207 -0.69 16.38 6.03
CA LEU A 207 -0.26 17.69 6.52
C LEU A 207 -1.25 18.25 7.55
N PRO A 208 -0.75 18.97 8.59
CA PRO A 208 0.65 19.31 8.90
C PRO A 208 1.41 18.23 9.70
N ARG A 209 0.79 17.12 10.09
CA ARG A 209 1.35 16.12 11.01
C ARG A 209 1.63 14.81 10.29
N ILE A 210 2.73 14.74 9.52
CA ILE A 210 3.13 13.49 8.86
C ILE A 210 3.79 12.56 9.87
N LEU A 211 3.20 11.37 10.08
CA LEU A 211 3.78 10.36 10.95
C LEU A 211 5.14 9.89 10.44
N PHE A 212 6.03 9.56 11.38
CA PHE A 212 7.37 9.07 11.05
C PHE A 212 7.33 7.80 10.18
N GLN A 213 6.46 6.84 10.52
CA GLN A 213 6.28 5.61 9.75
C GLN A 213 5.88 5.86 8.30
N GLU A 214 5.00 6.83 8.06
CA GLU A 214 4.56 7.18 6.71
C GLU A 214 5.70 7.72 5.84
N ARG A 215 6.59 8.54 6.40
CA ARG A 215 7.75 9.07 5.67
C ARG A 215 8.66 7.96 5.15
N TYR A 216 8.92 6.93 5.98
CA TYR A 216 9.77 5.81 5.58
C TYR A 216 9.05 4.81 4.68
N ALA A 217 7.72 4.68 4.81
CA ALA A 217 6.92 3.85 3.93
C ALA A 217 7.02 4.28 2.45
N TRP A 218 7.10 5.57 2.17
CA TRP A 218 7.30 6.06 0.80
C TRP A 218 8.70 5.76 0.27
N ILE A 219 9.73 5.86 1.12
CA ILE A 219 11.11 5.53 0.73
C ILE A 219 11.24 4.03 0.45
N SER A 220 10.75 3.18 1.34
CA SER A 220 10.78 1.72 1.15
C SER A 220 10.00 1.30 -0.09
N MET A 221 8.86 1.93 -0.36
CA MET A 221 8.07 1.72 -1.58
C MET A 221 8.83 2.13 -2.84
N ALA A 222 9.53 3.28 -2.83
CA ALA A 222 10.32 3.72 -3.96
C ALA A 222 11.44 2.72 -4.29
N VAL A 223 12.16 2.21 -3.27
CA VAL A 223 13.20 1.19 -3.44
C VAL A 223 12.60 -0.10 -4.00
N LEU A 224 11.47 -0.55 -3.46
CA LEU A 224 10.76 -1.74 -3.92
C LEU A 224 10.35 -1.61 -5.40
N LEU A 225 9.75 -0.50 -5.79
CA LEU A 225 9.34 -0.25 -7.18
C LEU A 225 10.54 -0.15 -8.13
N PHE A 226 11.68 0.40 -7.67
CA PHE A 226 12.90 0.41 -8.47
C PHE A 226 13.41 -1.01 -8.76
N ILE A 227 13.37 -1.91 -7.77
CA ILE A 227 13.74 -3.31 -7.94
C ILE A 227 12.79 -4.01 -8.91
N VAL A 228 11.48 -3.76 -8.81
CA VAL A 228 10.47 -4.29 -9.74
C VAL A 228 10.78 -3.83 -11.17
N PHE A 229 11.05 -2.54 -11.36
CA PHE A 229 11.37 -1.96 -12.68
C PHE A 229 12.59 -2.63 -13.29
N LYS A 230 13.72 -2.64 -12.57
CA LYS A 230 14.98 -3.21 -13.06
C LYS A 230 14.85 -4.67 -13.46
N ASN A 231 14.11 -5.48 -12.67
CA ASN A 231 13.93 -6.89 -12.98
C ASN A 231 12.89 -7.15 -14.09
N SER A 232 12.09 -6.15 -14.48
CA SER A 232 11.03 -6.32 -15.49
C SER A 232 11.48 -5.87 -16.88
N ASP A 233 12.57 -5.12 -17.00
CA ASP A 233 13.08 -4.57 -18.27
C ASP A 233 13.53 -5.70 -19.23
N ASP A 234 14.07 -6.81 -18.71
CA ASP A 234 14.51 -7.98 -19.46
C ASP A 234 13.40 -9.03 -19.68
N SER A 235 12.12 -8.64 -19.58
CA SER A 235 11.03 -9.60 -19.67
C SER A 235 10.73 -9.95 -21.14
N GLU A 236 10.55 -11.25 -21.42
CA GLU A 236 10.05 -11.74 -22.71
C GLU A 236 8.68 -11.11 -23.05
N VAL A 237 8.35 -11.07 -24.35
CA VAL A 237 7.05 -10.59 -24.80
C VAL A 237 5.93 -11.42 -24.19
N ILE A 238 5.03 -10.77 -23.46
CA ILE A 238 3.87 -11.40 -22.84
C ILE A 238 2.65 -11.18 -23.74
N TYR A 239 2.06 -12.28 -24.20
CA TYR A 239 0.81 -12.26 -24.95
C TYR A 239 -0.37 -12.49 -24.00
N PHE A 240 -1.43 -11.71 -24.17
CA PHE A 240 -2.67 -11.88 -23.43
C PHE A 240 -3.74 -12.45 -24.36
N GLU A 241 -4.39 -13.51 -23.92
CA GLU A 241 -5.47 -14.17 -24.66
C GLU A 241 -6.76 -13.30 -24.60
N SER A 242 -6.80 -12.21 -25.33
CA SER A 242 -8.02 -11.43 -25.51
C SER A 242 -8.34 -11.35 -27.00
N GLU A 243 -9.52 -11.85 -27.40
CA GLU A 243 -10.00 -11.80 -28.79
C GLU A 243 -10.12 -10.35 -29.29
N ASP A 244 -10.48 -9.40 -28.43
CA ASP A 244 -10.56 -7.99 -28.72
C ASP A 244 -9.54 -7.19 -27.90
N PRO A 245 -8.88 -6.17 -28.51
CA PRO A 245 -7.99 -5.29 -27.76
C PRO A 245 -8.80 -4.49 -26.73
N PRO A 246 -8.40 -4.56 -25.45
CA PRO A 246 -9.14 -3.87 -24.39
C PRO A 246 -9.21 -2.37 -24.65
N GLU A 247 -10.40 -1.81 -24.42
CA GLU A 247 -10.62 -0.37 -24.60
C GLU A 247 -10.12 0.40 -23.35
N ILE A 248 -9.16 1.30 -23.56
CA ILE A 248 -8.62 2.14 -22.47
C ILE A 248 -9.68 3.17 -22.08
N ARG A 249 -10.38 2.91 -20.96
CA ARG A 249 -11.44 3.78 -20.46
C ARG A 249 -11.13 4.32 -19.06
N PHE A 250 -11.61 5.51 -18.79
CA PHE A 250 -11.56 6.12 -17.47
C PHE A 250 -12.53 5.40 -16.51
N SER A 251 -12.00 4.99 -15.34
CA SER A 251 -12.78 4.32 -14.29
C SER A 251 -13.43 5.32 -13.35
N LYS A 252 -14.63 5.81 -13.73
CA LYS A 252 -15.40 6.74 -12.90
C LYS A 252 -15.63 6.23 -11.46
N PRO A 253 -16.06 4.96 -11.23
CA PRO A 253 -16.31 4.49 -9.86
C PRO A 253 -15.07 4.57 -8.97
N LEU A 254 -13.91 4.15 -9.48
CA LEU A 254 -12.65 4.15 -8.73
C LEU A 254 -12.19 5.58 -8.39
N PHE A 255 -12.32 6.50 -9.36
CA PHE A 255 -11.97 7.91 -9.17
C PHE A 255 -12.88 8.59 -8.13
N PHE A 256 -14.19 8.41 -8.24
CA PHE A 256 -15.12 9.00 -7.27
C PHE A 256 -14.99 8.37 -5.88
N ALA A 257 -14.75 7.06 -5.78
CA ALA A 257 -14.49 6.40 -4.51
C ALA A 257 -13.23 6.96 -3.83
N ALA A 258 -12.14 7.16 -4.59
CA ALA A 258 -10.92 7.75 -4.06
C ALA A 258 -11.14 9.18 -3.54
N ILE A 259 -11.86 10.04 -4.30
CA ILE A 259 -12.21 11.40 -3.90
C ILE A 259 -13.08 11.39 -2.63
N LEU A 260 -14.13 10.58 -2.61
CA LEU A 260 -15.07 10.52 -1.49
C LEU A 260 -14.37 10.08 -0.20
N ILE A 261 -13.53 9.06 -0.28
CA ILE A 261 -12.77 8.58 0.89
C ILE A 261 -11.73 9.61 1.32
N TYR A 262 -10.98 10.20 0.37
CA TYR A 262 -9.96 11.19 0.65
C TYR A 262 -10.52 12.41 1.40
N PHE A 263 -11.53 13.05 0.85
CA PHE A 263 -12.13 14.25 1.46
C PHE A 263 -13.10 13.89 2.59
N GLY A 264 -13.88 12.82 2.44
CA GLY A 264 -14.85 12.39 3.45
C GLY A 264 -14.20 12.08 4.78
N LEU A 265 -13.17 11.23 4.80
CA LEU A 265 -12.46 10.90 6.03
C LEU A 265 -11.69 12.11 6.59
N ARG A 266 -11.06 12.92 5.72
CA ARG A 266 -10.32 14.11 6.16
C ARG A 266 -11.21 15.15 6.83
N ILE A 267 -12.42 15.34 6.32
CA ILE A 267 -13.41 16.28 6.88
C ILE A 267 -14.05 15.70 8.13
N SER A 268 -14.51 14.45 8.08
CA SER A 268 -15.22 13.81 9.19
C SER A 268 -14.34 13.61 10.43
N LEU A 269 -13.04 13.39 10.25
CA LEU A 269 -12.08 13.15 11.31
C LEU A 269 -11.19 14.37 11.61
N ASN A 270 -11.59 15.57 11.15
CA ASN A 270 -10.83 16.78 11.40
C ASN A 270 -10.76 17.17 12.89
N SER A 271 -11.74 16.78 13.66
CA SER A 271 -11.74 16.81 15.14
C SER A 271 -11.63 15.39 15.68
N PRO A 272 -10.93 15.19 16.81
CA PRO A 272 -10.85 13.88 17.44
C PRO A 272 -12.24 13.32 17.76
N VAL A 273 -12.40 12.03 17.47
CA VAL A 273 -13.60 11.24 17.81
C VAL A 273 -13.26 10.36 19.00
N ASP A 274 -14.04 10.47 20.07
CA ASP A 274 -13.84 9.70 21.30
C ASP A 274 -14.54 8.34 21.19
N PHE A 275 -13.81 7.31 21.62
CA PHE A 275 -14.29 5.94 21.80
C PHE A 275 -14.11 5.54 23.25
N PHE A 276 -15.17 5.63 24.02
CA PHE A 276 -15.23 5.24 25.43
C PHE A 276 -15.64 3.79 25.63
#